data_58cc142b37c4b72a9f3e7843762f6452
#
_entry.id   58cc142b37c4b72a9f3e7843762f6452
#
_cell.length_a   1.000
_cell.length_b   1.000
_cell.length_c   1.000
_cell.angle_alpha   90.00
_cell.angle_beta   90.00
_cell.angle_gamma   90.00
#
_symmetry.space_group_name_H-M   'P 1'
#
loop_
_entity.id
_entity.type
_entity.pdbx_description
1 polymer ?
#
loop_
_entity_poly.entity_id
_entity_poly.type
_entity_poly.pdbx_seq_one_letter_code
_entity_poly.pdbx_strand_id
1 'polypeptide(L)'
;MEPSWCNGFVQLNPYGQDAIELAVELVNAPPTTAQELVERCEAEGVHFEEGTAAPDLPEVLAFLDRWCEVVDAEAPEQRAALLNALLAESTAHPRLTAHTGSWHIHYRDTEIPFARKLRALISSGTALHLAGRGMHRLGRCAADGCDRVYADVSRNGRQRYCSPGCANRDAVRRHRARRAA
;
A
#
# COMPACT_ATOMS: atom_id res chain seq x y z
N MET A 1 28.72 21.83 15.30
CA MET A 1 28.21 20.59 15.92
C MET A 1 26.83 20.39 15.31
N GLU A 2 26.77 19.75 14.15
CA GLU A 2 25.51 19.50 13.45
C GLU A 2 24.74 18.35 14.15
N PRO A 3 23.43 18.48 14.35
CA PRO A 3 22.66 17.41 14.96
C PRO A 3 22.48 16.27 13.96
N SER A 4 22.97 15.10 14.32
CA SER A 4 22.83 13.83 13.62
C SER A 4 21.36 13.35 13.68
N TRP A 5 20.52 13.84 12.75
CA TRP A 5 19.12 13.45 12.61
C TRP A 5 18.89 12.36 11.57
N CYS A 6 19.94 11.79 11.01
CA CYS A 6 19.87 10.78 9.96
C CYS A 6 20.28 9.40 10.48
N ASN A 7 19.45 8.73 11.24
CA ASN A 7 19.57 7.29 11.47
C ASN A 7 18.19 6.62 11.50
N GLY A 8 17.83 6.01 10.37
CA GLY A 8 17.20 4.69 10.33
C GLY A 8 15.78 4.53 10.84
N PHE A 9 14.99 5.60 10.95
CA PHE A 9 13.57 5.46 11.27
C PHE A 9 12.75 5.59 10.00
N VAL A 10 11.92 4.56 9.74
CA VAL A 10 10.83 4.67 8.76
C VAL A 10 9.92 5.79 9.27
N GLN A 11 10.21 7.03 8.90
CA GLN A 11 9.18 8.05 8.92
C GLN A 11 8.12 7.51 7.97
N LEU A 12 6.93 7.20 8.49
CA LEU A 12 5.76 7.10 7.65
C LEU A 12 5.82 8.30 6.73
N ASN A 13 6.21 8.06 5.47
CA ASN A 13 6.21 9.07 4.45
C ASN A 13 4.88 9.81 4.61
N PRO A 14 4.85 11.13 4.78
CA PRO A 14 3.63 11.88 5.04
C PRO A 14 2.53 11.61 4.02
N TYR A 15 2.87 10.96 2.92
CA TYR A 15 1.96 10.55 1.85
C TYR A 15 1.57 9.06 1.88
N GLY A 16 1.90 8.32 2.93
CA GLY A 16 1.51 6.90 3.09
C GLY A 16 2.18 5.95 2.10
N GLN A 17 3.36 6.29 1.57
CA GLN A 17 4.03 5.52 0.52
C GLN A 17 4.32 4.08 0.95
N ASP A 18 4.95 3.87 2.10
CA ASP A 18 5.37 2.54 2.55
C ASP A 18 4.16 1.60 2.73
N ALA A 19 3.07 2.14 3.27
CA ALA A 19 1.84 1.37 3.48
C ALA A 19 1.16 0.94 2.17
N ILE A 20 1.16 1.80 1.14
CA ILE A 20 0.56 1.45 -0.15
C ILE A 20 1.47 0.53 -0.97
N GLU A 21 2.79 0.66 -0.85
CA GLU A 21 3.76 -0.25 -1.46
C GLU A 21 3.65 -1.65 -0.86
N LEU A 22 3.51 -1.76 0.47
CA LEU A 22 3.22 -3.03 1.14
C LEU A 22 1.91 -3.65 0.64
N ALA A 23 0.82 -2.87 0.51
CA ALA A 23 -0.43 -3.39 -0.03
C ALA A 23 -0.28 -3.92 -1.46
N VAL A 24 0.43 -3.19 -2.33
CA VAL A 24 0.75 -3.62 -3.71
C VAL A 24 1.57 -4.91 -3.71
N GLU A 25 2.53 -5.05 -2.82
CA GLU A 25 3.36 -6.24 -2.69
C GLU A 25 2.52 -7.45 -2.28
N LEU A 26 1.72 -7.31 -1.21
CA LEU A 26 0.87 -8.37 -0.68
C LEU A 26 -0.21 -8.84 -1.69
N VAL A 27 -0.79 -7.93 -2.47
CA VAL A 27 -1.75 -8.28 -3.53
C VAL A 27 -1.08 -8.96 -4.70
N ASN A 28 0.09 -8.50 -5.13
CA ASN A 28 0.78 -9.06 -6.29
C ASN A 28 1.46 -10.41 -6.03
N ALA A 29 1.70 -10.74 -4.77
CA ALA A 29 2.26 -12.00 -4.31
C ALA A 29 1.64 -12.36 -2.94
N PRO A 30 0.39 -12.88 -2.92
CA PRO A 30 -0.30 -13.14 -1.67
C PRO A 30 0.49 -14.11 -0.77
N PRO A 31 0.63 -13.80 0.53
CA PRO A 31 1.28 -14.70 1.47
C PRO A 31 0.44 -15.97 1.65
N THR A 32 1.11 -17.11 1.80
CA THR A 32 0.48 -18.42 1.96
C THR A 32 0.37 -18.85 3.42
N THR A 33 1.14 -18.22 4.30
CA THR A 33 1.14 -18.47 5.74
C THR A 33 1.14 -17.17 6.55
N ALA A 34 0.67 -17.24 7.79
CA ALA A 34 0.74 -16.13 8.73
C ALA A 34 2.19 -15.67 8.99
N GLN A 35 3.12 -16.62 9.05
CA GLN A 35 4.54 -16.33 9.23
C GLN A 35 5.12 -15.55 8.05
N GLU A 36 4.83 -15.97 6.83
CA GLU A 36 5.24 -15.26 5.60
C GLU A 36 4.68 -13.83 5.56
N LEU A 37 3.43 -13.63 5.99
CA LEU A 37 2.84 -12.29 6.09
C LEU A 37 3.63 -11.39 7.05
N VAL A 38 3.99 -11.90 8.24
CA VAL A 38 4.79 -11.15 9.22
C VAL A 38 6.15 -10.78 8.64
N GLU A 39 6.86 -11.75 8.08
CA GLU A 39 8.19 -11.53 7.49
C GLU A 39 8.18 -10.46 6.38
N ARG A 40 7.14 -10.44 5.55
CA ARG A 40 6.99 -9.42 4.51
C ARG A 40 6.68 -8.05 5.09
N CYS A 41 5.82 -7.96 6.11
CA CYS A 41 5.57 -6.70 6.80
C CYS A 41 6.87 -6.13 7.41
N GLU A 42 7.68 -6.99 8.05
CA GLU A 42 8.96 -6.60 8.64
C GLU A 42 9.98 -6.17 7.59
N ALA A 43 10.03 -6.84 6.44
CA ALA A 43 10.91 -6.49 5.32
C ALA A 43 10.61 -5.09 4.76
N GLU A 44 9.33 -4.67 4.79
CA GLU A 44 8.88 -3.32 4.40
C GLU A 44 8.92 -2.32 5.57
N GLY A 45 9.58 -2.68 6.67
CA GLY A 45 9.75 -1.80 7.84
C GLY A 45 8.48 -1.63 8.69
N VAL A 46 7.48 -2.47 8.50
CA VAL A 46 6.26 -2.47 9.29
C VAL A 46 6.42 -3.42 10.47
N HIS A 47 6.81 -2.88 11.61
CA HIS A 47 6.99 -3.65 12.84
C HIS A 47 5.75 -3.55 13.72
N PHE A 48 5.41 -4.66 14.33
CA PHE A 48 4.34 -4.75 15.33
C PHE A 48 4.93 -4.98 16.72
N GLU A 49 4.23 -4.49 17.74
CA GLU A 49 4.70 -4.60 19.13
C GLU A 49 4.82 -6.09 19.55
N GLU A 50 5.80 -6.39 20.41
CA GLU A 50 5.95 -7.71 21.01
C GLU A 50 4.64 -8.16 21.70
N GLY A 51 4.30 -9.44 21.56
CA GLY A 51 3.06 -10.00 22.11
C GLY A 51 1.83 -9.80 21.22
N THR A 52 1.96 -9.17 20.04
CA THR A 52 0.87 -9.17 19.07
C THR A 52 0.56 -10.60 18.65
N ALA A 53 -0.72 -11.02 18.79
CA ALA A 53 -1.15 -12.36 18.39
C ALA A 53 -0.85 -12.61 16.91
N ALA A 54 -0.62 -13.89 16.55
CA ALA A 54 -0.43 -14.28 15.16
C ALA A 54 -1.56 -13.74 14.26
N PRO A 55 -1.25 -13.28 13.03
CA PRO A 55 -2.25 -12.72 12.15
C PRO A 55 -3.28 -13.77 11.72
N ASP A 56 -4.54 -13.35 11.66
CA ASP A 56 -5.58 -14.07 10.95
C ASP A 56 -5.36 -13.83 9.43
N LEU A 57 -4.66 -14.75 8.79
CA LEU A 57 -4.34 -14.64 7.37
C LEU A 57 -5.59 -14.56 6.49
N PRO A 58 -6.63 -15.39 6.68
CA PRO A 58 -7.89 -15.26 5.95
C PRO A 58 -8.51 -13.85 6.07
N GLU A 59 -8.51 -13.24 7.27
CA GLU A 59 -9.01 -11.87 7.46
C GLU A 59 -8.21 -10.84 6.65
N VAL A 60 -6.88 -10.99 6.61
CA VAL A 60 -6.02 -10.09 5.84
C VAL A 60 -6.25 -10.25 4.34
N LEU A 61 -6.34 -11.49 3.84
CA LEU A 61 -6.58 -11.74 2.42
C LEU A 61 -7.95 -11.20 1.98
N ALA A 62 -9.00 -11.41 2.76
CA ALA A 62 -10.32 -10.85 2.48
C ALA A 62 -10.33 -9.30 2.48
N PHE A 63 -9.52 -8.68 3.33
CA PHE A 63 -9.33 -7.22 3.29
C PHE A 63 -8.59 -6.79 2.02
N LEU A 64 -7.56 -7.49 1.59
CA LEU A 64 -6.82 -7.18 0.36
C LEU A 64 -7.69 -7.32 -0.88
N ASP A 65 -8.62 -8.29 -0.92
CA ASP A 65 -9.61 -8.40 -1.99
C ASP A 65 -10.49 -7.14 -2.08
N ARG A 66 -10.99 -6.66 -0.95
CA ARG A 66 -11.76 -5.39 -0.89
C ARG A 66 -10.91 -4.16 -1.23
N TRP A 67 -9.63 -4.17 -0.86
CA TRP A 67 -8.71 -3.11 -1.28
C TRP A 67 -8.50 -3.12 -2.80
N CYS A 68 -8.52 -4.28 -3.44
CA CYS A 68 -8.50 -4.38 -4.91
C CYS A 68 -9.73 -3.71 -5.56
N GLU A 69 -10.89 -3.69 -4.91
CA GLU A 69 -12.04 -2.93 -5.42
C GLU A 69 -11.74 -1.42 -5.47
N VAL A 70 -10.95 -0.89 -4.50
CA VAL A 70 -10.47 0.50 -4.54
C VAL A 70 -9.51 0.72 -5.71
N VAL A 71 -8.63 -0.25 -6.01
CA VAL A 71 -7.72 -0.19 -7.17
C VAL A 71 -8.50 -0.15 -8.48
N ASP A 72 -9.54 -0.98 -8.60
CA ASP A 72 -10.31 -1.20 -9.82
C ASP A 72 -11.36 -0.13 -10.09
N ALA A 73 -11.67 0.71 -9.10
CA ALA A 73 -12.61 1.82 -9.27
C ALA A 73 -12.09 2.84 -10.28
N GLU A 74 -12.84 3.06 -11.36
CA GLU A 74 -12.47 3.99 -12.44
C GLU A 74 -12.75 5.44 -12.05
N ALA A 75 -13.94 5.70 -11.46
CA ALA A 75 -14.33 7.04 -11.04
C ALA A 75 -13.69 7.42 -9.70
N PRO A 76 -13.11 8.63 -9.57
CA PRO A 76 -12.53 9.10 -8.31
C PRO A 76 -13.51 9.08 -7.14
N GLU A 77 -14.78 9.38 -7.36
CA GLU A 77 -15.84 9.39 -6.35
C GLU A 77 -16.15 7.98 -5.84
N GLN A 78 -16.19 6.99 -6.75
CA GLN A 78 -16.38 5.58 -6.39
C GLN A 78 -15.17 5.07 -5.60
N ARG A 79 -13.95 5.38 -6.05
CA ARG A 79 -12.71 5.04 -5.35
C ARG A 79 -12.71 5.60 -3.93
N ALA A 80 -13.09 6.87 -3.78
CA ALA A 80 -13.18 7.52 -2.48
C ALA A 80 -14.24 6.86 -1.57
N ALA A 81 -15.40 6.50 -2.11
CA ALA A 81 -16.46 5.84 -1.35
C ALA A 81 -16.01 4.46 -0.83
N LEU A 82 -15.40 3.64 -1.66
CA LEU A 82 -14.86 2.33 -1.27
C LEU A 82 -13.76 2.46 -0.22
N LEU A 83 -12.83 3.39 -0.41
CA LEU A 83 -11.75 3.63 0.55
C LEU A 83 -12.28 4.17 1.88
N ASN A 84 -13.28 5.06 1.86
CA ASN A 84 -13.94 5.55 3.08
C ASN A 84 -14.63 4.43 3.86
N ALA A 85 -15.20 3.44 3.19
CA ALA A 85 -15.74 2.25 3.86
C ALA A 85 -14.65 1.45 4.57
N LEU A 86 -13.49 1.23 3.91
CA LEU A 86 -12.34 0.57 4.54
C LEU A 86 -11.79 1.37 5.74
N LEU A 87 -11.71 2.70 5.61
CA LEU A 87 -11.28 3.58 6.70
C LEU A 87 -12.23 3.48 7.91
N ALA A 88 -13.54 3.57 7.67
CA ALA A 88 -14.54 3.50 8.73
C ALA A 88 -14.49 2.21 9.54
N GLU A 89 -14.18 1.07 8.88
CA GLU A 89 -14.10 -0.24 9.52
C GLU A 89 -12.75 -0.52 10.19
N SER A 90 -11.68 0.11 9.71
CA SER A 90 -10.31 -0.28 10.07
C SER A 90 -9.63 0.73 10.98
N THR A 91 -10.02 2.00 10.96
CA THR A 91 -9.32 3.07 11.69
C THR A 91 -10.03 3.49 12.97
N ALA A 92 -9.31 4.18 13.82
CA ALA A 92 -9.80 4.84 15.02
C ALA A 92 -9.35 6.31 15.03
N HIS A 93 -9.68 7.03 16.10
CA HIS A 93 -9.26 8.43 16.25
C HIS A 93 -7.75 8.61 16.09
N PRO A 94 -7.29 9.62 15.34
CA PRO A 94 -5.87 9.92 15.22
C PRO A 94 -5.25 10.19 16.60
N ARG A 95 -4.08 9.59 16.86
CA ARG A 95 -3.34 9.78 18.13
C ARG A 95 -1.87 9.98 17.85
N LEU A 96 -1.23 10.90 18.57
CA LEU A 96 0.22 11.04 18.59
C LEU A 96 0.82 9.94 19.48
N THR A 97 1.87 9.31 18.99
CA THR A 97 2.63 8.28 19.71
C THR A 97 4.12 8.41 19.41
N ALA A 98 4.97 7.90 20.31
CA ALA A 98 6.42 7.97 20.20
C ALA A 98 7.13 6.64 20.49
N HIS A 99 6.43 5.51 20.33
CA HIS A 99 6.97 4.18 20.69
C HIS A 99 8.19 3.74 19.84
N THR A 100 8.42 4.38 18.69
CA THR A 100 9.59 4.14 17.83
C THR A 100 10.72 5.16 18.03
N GLY A 101 10.68 5.98 19.08
CA GLY A 101 11.67 7.01 19.35
C GLY A 101 11.42 8.34 18.63
N SER A 102 10.43 8.43 17.74
CA SER A 102 9.99 9.67 17.09
C SER A 102 8.47 9.83 17.18
N TRP A 103 8.01 11.09 17.21
CA TRP A 103 6.58 11.39 17.23
C TRP A 103 5.97 11.12 15.86
N HIS A 104 4.86 10.33 15.85
CA HIS A 104 4.08 10.05 14.64
C HIS A 104 2.60 9.86 14.96
N ILE A 105 1.76 9.81 13.93
CA ILE A 105 0.31 9.66 14.08
C ILE A 105 -0.08 8.22 13.83
N HIS A 106 -0.83 7.63 14.77
CA HIS A 106 -1.57 6.40 14.55
C HIS A 106 -3.05 6.69 14.28
N TYR A 107 -3.62 5.98 13.31
CA TYR A 107 -5.05 5.97 12.99
C TYR A 107 -5.73 4.72 13.52
N ARG A 108 -5.23 4.16 14.63
CA ARG A 108 -5.70 2.93 15.25
C ARG A 108 -5.53 2.95 16.75
N ASP A 109 -6.24 2.05 17.45
CA ASP A 109 -5.98 1.77 18.85
C ASP A 109 -4.67 0.99 19.02
N THR A 110 -4.12 1.00 20.24
CA THR A 110 -2.82 0.39 20.54
C THR A 110 -2.95 -1.13 20.62
N GLU A 111 -3.87 -1.61 21.44
CA GLU A 111 -4.06 -3.03 21.72
C GLU A 111 -5.16 -3.63 20.83
N ILE A 112 -4.84 -3.87 19.56
CA ILE A 112 -5.74 -4.51 18.61
C ILE A 112 -5.00 -5.65 17.87
N PRO A 113 -5.74 -6.65 17.36
CA PRO A 113 -5.16 -7.75 16.59
C PRO A 113 -4.32 -7.28 15.40
N PHE A 114 -3.33 -8.09 15.02
CA PHE A 114 -2.43 -7.81 13.89
C PHE A 114 -3.18 -7.43 12.61
N ALA A 115 -4.16 -8.24 12.21
CA ALA A 115 -4.94 -7.99 11.00
C ALA A 115 -5.59 -6.59 11.03
N ARG A 116 -6.12 -6.15 12.15
CA ARG A 116 -6.70 -4.80 12.30
C ARG A 116 -5.64 -3.71 12.24
N LYS A 117 -4.45 -3.93 12.81
CA LYS A 117 -3.32 -2.99 12.68
C LYS A 117 -2.93 -2.80 11.23
N LEU A 118 -2.79 -3.89 10.48
CA LEU A 118 -2.41 -3.88 9.07
C LEU A 118 -3.49 -3.20 8.21
N ARG A 119 -4.76 -3.52 8.44
CA ARG A 119 -5.90 -2.89 7.73
C ARG A 119 -5.93 -1.37 7.96
N ALA A 120 -5.73 -0.92 9.20
CA ALA A 120 -5.68 0.51 9.52
C ALA A 120 -4.49 1.20 8.82
N LEU A 121 -3.32 0.56 8.80
CA LEU A 121 -2.12 1.07 8.15
C LEU A 121 -2.34 1.22 6.64
N ILE A 122 -2.79 0.16 5.97
CA ILE A 122 -3.00 0.16 4.52
C ILE A 122 -4.12 1.14 4.12
N SER A 123 -5.25 1.15 4.84
CA SER A 123 -6.35 2.06 4.51
C SER A 123 -5.96 3.54 4.67
N SER A 124 -5.33 3.89 5.80
CA SER A 124 -4.90 5.28 6.04
C SER A 124 -3.75 5.69 5.12
N GLY A 125 -2.78 4.80 4.86
CA GLY A 125 -1.68 5.06 3.94
C GLY A 125 -2.16 5.24 2.51
N THR A 126 -3.11 4.42 2.05
CA THR A 126 -3.74 4.58 0.72
C THR A 126 -4.46 5.92 0.63
N ALA A 127 -5.23 6.30 1.65
CA ALA A 127 -5.94 7.58 1.68
C ALA A 127 -4.98 8.78 1.62
N LEU A 128 -3.91 8.76 2.42
CA LEU A 128 -2.87 9.79 2.42
C LEU A 128 -2.16 9.88 1.06
N HIS A 129 -1.83 8.74 0.46
CA HIS A 129 -1.20 8.69 -0.85
C HIS A 129 -2.10 9.29 -1.93
N LEU A 130 -3.36 8.87 -2.00
CA LEU A 130 -4.29 9.35 -3.02
C LEU A 130 -4.67 10.82 -2.81
N ALA A 131 -4.88 11.26 -1.58
CA ALA A 131 -5.17 12.67 -1.27
C ALA A 131 -3.98 13.59 -1.58
N GLY A 132 -2.76 13.13 -1.27
CA GLY A 132 -1.56 13.94 -1.47
C GLY A 132 -1.00 13.93 -2.90
N ARG A 133 -1.21 12.83 -3.65
CA ARG A 133 -0.61 12.64 -4.98
C ARG A 133 -1.62 12.56 -6.13
N GLY A 134 -2.90 12.31 -5.83
CA GLY A 134 -3.99 12.24 -6.81
C GLY A 134 -4.60 10.85 -6.95
N MET A 135 -5.90 10.83 -7.22
CA MET A 135 -6.72 9.60 -7.27
C MET A 135 -6.31 8.62 -8.37
N HIS A 136 -5.59 9.08 -9.40
CA HIS A 136 -5.10 8.27 -10.51
C HIS A 136 -3.81 7.49 -10.21
N ARG A 137 -3.24 7.66 -9.03
CA ARG A 137 -1.94 7.10 -8.63
C ARG A 137 -1.97 5.62 -8.20
N LEU A 138 -3.10 4.97 -8.38
CA LEU A 138 -3.32 3.55 -8.05
C LEU A 138 -4.08 2.90 -9.20
N GLY A 139 -3.64 1.71 -9.64
CA GLY A 139 -4.33 1.02 -10.73
C GLY A 139 -3.72 -0.32 -11.10
N ARG A 140 -4.27 -0.93 -12.15
CA ARG A 140 -3.76 -2.16 -12.74
C ARG A 140 -2.74 -1.88 -13.85
N CYS A 141 -1.78 -2.79 -13.98
CA CYS A 141 -0.74 -2.72 -14.99
C CYS A 141 -1.31 -2.66 -16.40
N ALA A 142 -0.88 -1.67 -17.20
CA ALA A 142 -1.36 -1.49 -18.56
C ALA A 142 -0.71 -2.45 -19.59
N ALA A 143 0.17 -3.35 -19.16
CA ALA A 143 0.77 -4.36 -20.03
C ALA A 143 -0.23 -5.48 -20.29
N ASP A 144 -0.41 -5.83 -21.56
CA ASP A 144 -1.27 -6.93 -21.98
C ASP A 144 -0.93 -8.25 -21.27
N GLY A 145 -1.95 -8.93 -20.72
CA GLY A 145 -1.79 -10.16 -19.96
C GLY A 145 -1.11 -10.01 -18.60
N CYS A 146 -1.20 -8.82 -17.98
CA CYS A 146 -0.67 -8.58 -16.64
C CYS A 146 -1.75 -8.01 -15.72
N ASP A 147 -2.18 -8.80 -14.73
CA ASP A 147 -3.23 -8.43 -13.77
C ASP A 147 -2.68 -7.77 -12.48
N ARG A 148 -1.36 -7.52 -12.42
CA ARG A 148 -0.73 -6.92 -11.24
C ARG A 148 -1.18 -5.50 -11.01
N VAL A 149 -1.28 -5.12 -9.74
CA VAL A 149 -1.55 -3.75 -9.32
C VAL A 149 -0.25 -2.95 -9.18
N TYR A 150 -0.36 -1.63 -9.21
CA TYR A 150 0.75 -0.72 -8.88
C TYR A 150 0.25 0.51 -8.14
N ALA A 151 1.13 1.09 -7.33
CA ALA A 151 0.98 2.45 -6.83
C ALA A 151 2.02 3.34 -7.52
N ASP A 152 1.59 4.48 -8.05
CA ASP A 152 2.50 5.44 -8.67
C ASP A 152 3.08 6.38 -7.63
N VAL A 153 4.22 6.01 -7.07
CA VAL A 153 5.00 6.83 -6.14
C VAL A 153 5.98 7.77 -6.86
N SER A 154 6.02 7.73 -8.19
CA SER A 154 6.93 8.54 -8.98
C SER A 154 6.62 10.04 -8.86
N ARG A 155 7.64 10.88 -9.05
CA ARG A 155 7.51 12.32 -8.96
C ARG A 155 6.52 12.91 -9.98
N ASN A 156 6.47 12.35 -11.18
CA ASN A 156 5.71 12.89 -12.31
C ASN A 156 4.31 12.28 -12.49
N GLY A 157 3.94 11.23 -11.75
CA GLY A 157 2.60 10.64 -11.79
C GLY A 157 2.20 9.98 -13.10
N ARG A 158 3.15 9.38 -13.79
CA ARG A 158 2.92 8.81 -15.14
C ARG A 158 3.15 7.30 -15.22
N GLN A 159 3.29 6.65 -14.08
CA GLN A 159 3.43 5.19 -14.06
C GLN A 159 2.13 4.54 -14.56
N ARG A 160 2.29 3.54 -15.42
CA ARG A 160 1.20 2.75 -16.00
C ARG A 160 1.47 1.24 -15.93
N TYR A 161 2.64 0.86 -15.47
CA TYR A 161 3.11 -0.52 -15.44
C TYR A 161 3.60 -0.87 -14.05
N CYS A 162 3.35 -2.11 -13.62
CA CYS A 162 3.81 -2.59 -12.32
C CYS A 162 5.34 -2.77 -12.24
N SER A 163 6.02 -2.82 -13.39
CA SER A 163 7.47 -3.00 -13.44
C SER A 163 8.07 -2.47 -14.74
N PRO A 164 9.40 -2.18 -14.77
CA PRO A 164 10.12 -1.87 -16.01
C PRO A 164 10.01 -2.97 -17.07
N GLY A 165 9.94 -4.24 -16.65
CA GLY A 165 9.75 -5.38 -17.55
C GLY A 165 8.42 -5.32 -18.31
N CYS A 166 7.34 -4.94 -17.65
CA CYS A 166 6.04 -4.74 -18.27
C CYS A 166 6.04 -3.55 -19.24
N ALA A 167 6.66 -2.44 -18.84
CA ALA A 167 6.82 -1.27 -19.72
C ALA A 167 7.59 -1.62 -21.01
N ASN A 168 8.68 -2.36 -20.89
CA ASN A 168 9.48 -2.79 -22.02
C ASN A 168 8.72 -3.75 -22.95
N ARG A 169 8.00 -4.75 -22.38
CA ARG A 169 7.17 -5.68 -23.21
C ARG A 169 6.14 -4.92 -24.03
N ASP A 170 5.45 -3.98 -23.41
CA ASP A 170 4.44 -3.19 -24.11
C ASP A 170 5.06 -2.25 -25.15
N ALA A 171 6.20 -1.65 -24.88
CA ALA A 171 6.93 -0.84 -25.85
C ALA A 171 7.34 -1.64 -27.09
N VAL A 172 7.88 -2.85 -26.91
CA VAL A 172 8.22 -3.77 -28.02
C VAL A 172 6.98 -4.17 -28.82
N ARG A 173 5.88 -4.52 -28.13
CA ARG A 173 4.60 -4.87 -28.77
C ARG A 173 4.10 -3.72 -29.68
N ARG A 174 4.04 -2.51 -29.13
CA ARG A 174 3.62 -1.31 -29.89
C ARG A 174 4.55 -0.99 -31.07
N HIS A 175 5.84 -1.21 -30.91
CA HIS A 175 6.81 -1.03 -31.99
C HIS A 175 6.56 -2.02 -33.14
N ARG A 176 6.37 -3.31 -32.82
CA ARG A 176 6.06 -4.36 -33.81
C ARG A 176 4.76 -4.10 -34.55
N ALA A 177 3.69 -3.71 -33.82
CA ALA A 177 2.42 -3.41 -34.43
C ALA A 177 2.50 -2.24 -35.45
N ARG A 178 3.28 -1.19 -35.14
CA ARG A 178 3.51 -0.06 -36.05
C ARG A 178 4.32 -0.42 -37.31
N ARG A 179 5.11 -1.50 -37.28
CA ARG A 179 5.87 -1.96 -38.45
C ARG A 179 5.09 -2.93 -39.31
N ALA A 180 4.00 -3.47 -38.81
CA ALA A 180 3.11 -4.40 -39.53
C ALA A 180 1.89 -3.73 -40.18
N ALA A 181 1.66 -2.46 -39.84
CA ALA A 181 0.63 -1.60 -40.46
C ALA A 181 1.20 -0.72 -41.56
#